data_35c1c773c720ae92b0d3a54ce539cf2f
#
_entry.id   35c1c773c720ae92b0d3a54ce539cf2f
#
_cell.length_a   1.000
_cell.length_b   1.000
_cell.length_c   1.000
_cell.angle_alpha   90.00
_cell.angle_beta   90.00
_cell.angle_gamma   90.00
#
_symmetry.space_group_name_H-M   'P 1'
#
loop_
_entity.id
_entity.type
_entity.pdbx_description
1 polymer ?
#
loop_
_entity_poly.entity_id
_entity_poly.type
_entity_poly.pdbx_seq_one_letter_code
_entity_poly.pdbx_strand_id
1 'polypeptide(L)'
;FFKVVEITRLIDKVGEEHRALLLDQHENEPERLTAHTIVPDSSAILTANEKNIISKAWDNRYGVLMVSELAENLSGQKLGNELYLGANVQEEVGLRGAHASTTKFDPEVFLAVDCSPAGDVYGGQGKIGDGTLIRFYDPGHLLLPGMKDFLLTTAEEAGIKYQYYCGKGGTDAGAAHLKNGGVPSTTIGVCARYIHSHQTLYDMDDFLEAQAFLQALVKKLDRSTVDLIKNY
;
A
#
# COMPACT_ATOMS: atom_id res chain seq x y z
N PHE A 1 -9.81 -6.70 18.84
CA PHE A 1 -9.51 -8.03 18.27
C PHE A 1 -10.49 -8.28 17.12
N PHE A 2 -10.08 -7.96 15.90
CA PHE A 2 -10.83 -8.35 14.70
C PHE A 2 -10.22 -9.65 14.17
N LYS A 3 -11.06 -10.68 13.98
CA LYS A 3 -10.63 -11.93 13.34
C LYS A 3 -10.39 -11.67 11.86
N VAL A 4 -9.11 -11.57 11.47
CA VAL A 4 -8.65 -11.33 10.09
C VAL A 4 -9.10 -12.43 9.11
N VAL A 5 -9.44 -13.62 9.61
CA VAL A 5 -9.86 -14.80 8.81
C VAL A 5 -11.15 -14.59 8.00
N GLU A 6 -11.98 -13.60 8.37
CA GLU A 6 -13.23 -13.36 7.64
C GLU A 6 -13.09 -12.44 6.42
N ILE A 7 -12.05 -11.62 6.34
CA ILE A 7 -11.90 -10.65 5.22
C ILE A 7 -11.50 -11.38 3.94
N THR A 8 -10.58 -12.32 3.99
CA THR A 8 -10.14 -13.09 2.82
C THR A 8 -11.29 -13.95 2.26
N ARG A 9 -12.05 -14.61 3.15
CA ARG A 9 -13.26 -15.37 2.76
C ARG A 9 -14.39 -14.48 2.22
N LEU A 10 -14.51 -13.25 2.70
CA LEU A 10 -15.50 -12.31 2.20
C LEU A 10 -15.14 -11.80 0.80
N ILE A 11 -13.85 -11.55 0.53
CA ILE A 11 -13.35 -11.14 -0.79
C ILE A 11 -13.55 -12.26 -1.81
N ASP A 12 -13.24 -13.50 -1.47
CA ASP A 12 -13.44 -14.66 -2.36
C ASP A 12 -14.94 -14.90 -2.63
N LYS A 13 -15.76 -14.83 -1.62
CA LYS A 13 -17.22 -15.03 -1.75
C LYS A 13 -17.91 -13.92 -2.53
N VAL A 14 -17.54 -12.67 -2.26
CA VAL A 14 -18.07 -11.49 -2.98
C VAL A 14 -17.57 -11.50 -4.44
N GLY A 15 -16.32 -11.93 -4.69
CA GLY A 15 -15.76 -12.06 -6.03
C GLY A 15 -16.51 -13.09 -6.89
N GLU A 16 -16.85 -14.25 -6.34
CA GLU A 16 -17.58 -15.30 -7.08
C GLU A 16 -19.05 -14.93 -7.36
N GLU A 17 -19.76 -14.38 -6.37
CA GLU A 17 -21.16 -13.97 -6.54
C GLU A 17 -21.32 -12.81 -7.54
N HIS A 18 -20.40 -11.85 -7.55
CA HIS A 18 -20.46 -10.72 -8.49
C HIS A 18 -19.96 -11.06 -9.89
N ARG A 19 -19.07 -12.04 -10.02
CA ARG A 19 -18.67 -12.57 -11.32
C ARG A 19 -19.83 -13.25 -12.02
N ALA A 20 -20.64 -13.98 -11.27
CA ALA A 20 -21.87 -14.58 -11.77
C ALA A 20 -22.91 -13.53 -12.19
N LEU A 21 -23.09 -12.48 -11.39
CA LEU A 21 -24.05 -11.39 -11.67
C LEU A 21 -23.67 -10.57 -12.92
N LEU A 22 -22.38 -10.29 -13.11
CA LEU A 22 -21.86 -9.58 -14.28
C LEU A 22 -22.02 -10.42 -15.55
N LEU A 23 -21.77 -11.72 -15.50
CA LEU A 23 -21.94 -12.64 -16.62
C LEU A 23 -23.42 -12.79 -17.01
N ASP A 24 -24.32 -12.86 -16.04
CA ASP A 24 -25.74 -12.99 -16.26
C ASP A 24 -26.39 -11.72 -16.87
N GLN A 25 -25.91 -10.54 -16.51
CA GLN A 25 -26.35 -9.26 -17.10
C GLN A 25 -25.79 -9.04 -18.52
N HIS A 26 -24.63 -9.61 -18.85
CA HIS A 26 -24.00 -9.44 -20.16
C HIS A 26 -24.51 -10.43 -21.24
N GLU A 27 -25.05 -11.56 -20.86
CA GLU A 27 -25.63 -12.50 -21.83
C GLU A 27 -26.89 -11.96 -22.51
N ASN A 28 -27.56 -10.98 -21.92
CA ASN A 28 -28.84 -10.46 -22.40
C ASN A 28 -28.77 -9.13 -23.18
N GLU A 29 -27.66 -8.36 -23.11
CA GLU A 29 -27.49 -7.11 -23.90
C GLU A 29 -26.03 -6.81 -24.29
N PRO A 30 -25.48 -7.41 -25.34
CA PRO A 30 -24.07 -7.21 -25.71
C PRO A 30 -23.71 -5.88 -26.38
N GLU A 31 -24.64 -5.01 -26.72
CA GLU A 31 -24.37 -3.93 -27.68
C GLU A 31 -24.23 -2.52 -27.13
N ARG A 32 -24.30 -2.26 -25.84
CA ARG A 32 -24.21 -0.90 -25.29
C ARG A 32 -23.43 -0.73 -23.98
N LEU A 33 -22.19 -1.12 -23.98
CA LEU A 33 -21.27 -0.64 -22.95
C LEU A 33 -20.47 0.56 -23.48
N THR A 34 -20.98 1.75 -23.29
CA THR A 34 -20.16 2.96 -23.41
C THR A 34 -19.27 3.10 -22.20
N ALA A 35 -18.08 3.71 -22.34
CA ALA A 35 -17.12 3.94 -21.26
C ALA A 35 -17.71 4.64 -20.01
N HIS A 36 -18.91 5.21 -20.11
CA HIS A 36 -19.64 5.85 -19.03
C HIS A 36 -20.57 4.89 -18.25
N THR A 37 -20.79 3.69 -18.75
CA THR A 37 -21.75 2.74 -18.17
C THR A 37 -21.09 1.71 -17.27
N ILE A 38 -19.75 1.61 -17.29
CA ILE A 38 -19.02 0.76 -16.37
C ILE A 38 -18.80 1.56 -15.08
N VAL A 39 -19.86 1.76 -14.34
CA VAL A 39 -19.73 1.95 -12.90
C VAL A 39 -19.75 0.54 -12.32
N PRO A 40 -18.59 -0.08 -12.00
CA PRO A 40 -18.65 -1.36 -11.35
C PRO A 40 -19.44 -1.18 -10.08
N ASP A 41 -20.29 -2.12 -9.80
CA ASP A 41 -20.78 -2.31 -8.47
C ASP A 41 -19.57 -2.19 -7.52
N SER A 42 -19.77 -1.55 -6.39
CA SER A 42 -18.72 -1.16 -5.44
C SER A 42 -17.81 -2.30 -4.98
N SER A 43 -18.04 -3.51 -5.38
CA SER A 43 -17.36 -4.74 -5.00
C SER A 43 -16.71 -5.50 -6.16
N ALA A 44 -16.91 -5.10 -7.42
CA ALA A 44 -16.35 -5.83 -8.56
C ALA A 44 -14.83 -5.63 -8.66
N ILE A 45 -14.09 -6.71 -8.69
CA ILE A 45 -12.68 -6.76 -9.05
C ILE A 45 -12.61 -7.30 -10.48
N LEU A 46 -12.07 -6.48 -11.39
CA LEU A 46 -11.88 -6.85 -12.78
C LEU A 46 -10.40 -7.12 -13.02
N THR A 47 -10.08 -8.23 -13.66
CA THR A 47 -8.72 -8.52 -14.11
C THR A 47 -8.56 -8.11 -15.57
N ALA A 48 -7.51 -7.35 -15.87
CA ALA A 48 -7.10 -7.02 -17.21
C ALA A 48 -5.70 -7.61 -17.46
N ASN A 49 -5.52 -8.28 -18.62
CA ASN A 49 -4.25 -8.89 -19.01
C ASN A 49 -3.67 -9.89 -17.98
N GLU A 50 -4.53 -10.60 -17.24
CA GLU A 50 -4.16 -11.60 -16.22
C GLU A 50 -3.34 -11.04 -15.03
N LYS A 51 -2.77 -9.85 -15.14
CA LYS A 51 -1.90 -9.20 -14.14
C LYS A 51 -2.48 -7.92 -13.57
N ASN A 52 -3.15 -7.14 -14.41
CA ASN A 52 -3.69 -5.86 -13.99
C ASN A 52 -5.05 -6.06 -13.33
N ILE A 53 -5.23 -5.43 -12.20
CA ILE A 53 -6.48 -5.46 -11.44
C ILE A 53 -7.10 -4.07 -11.46
N ILE A 54 -8.40 -4.02 -11.74
CA ILE A 54 -9.20 -2.80 -11.67
C ILE A 54 -10.22 -2.97 -10.56
N SER A 55 -10.22 -2.06 -9.61
CA SER A 55 -11.19 -2.08 -8.52
C SER A 55 -11.40 -0.68 -7.95
N LYS A 56 -12.47 -0.55 -7.17
CA LYS A 56 -12.82 0.68 -6.45
C LYS A 56 -12.00 0.80 -5.16
N ALA A 57 -11.59 2.05 -4.85
CA ALA A 57 -11.02 2.42 -3.57
C ALA A 57 -9.76 1.57 -3.19
N TRP A 58 -8.91 1.27 -4.16
CA TRP A 58 -7.58 0.75 -3.87
C TRP A 58 -6.74 1.73 -3.06
N ASP A 59 -6.98 2.96 -3.22
CA ASP A 59 -6.61 4.02 -2.30
C ASP A 59 -7.68 4.11 -1.18
N ASN A 60 -7.45 3.54 0.04
CA ASN A 60 -6.28 2.71 0.29
C ASN A 60 -6.67 1.32 0.87
N ARG A 61 -7.56 0.59 0.21
CA ARG A 61 -7.86 -0.81 0.57
C ARG A 61 -6.65 -1.73 0.35
N TYR A 62 -5.78 -1.36 -0.58
CA TYR A 62 -4.50 -2.00 -0.81
C TYR A 62 -3.68 -2.06 0.49
N GLY A 63 -3.49 -0.94 1.18
CA GLY A 63 -2.76 -0.89 2.43
C GLY A 63 -3.39 -1.73 3.54
N VAL A 64 -4.73 -1.73 3.63
CA VAL A 64 -5.44 -2.58 4.60
C VAL A 64 -5.21 -4.07 4.34
N LEU A 65 -5.28 -4.50 3.09
CA LEU A 65 -4.99 -5.89 2.69
C LEU A 65 -3.55 -6.28 3.04
N MET A 66 -2.58 -5.46 2.65
CA MET A 66 -1.15 -5.68 2.93
C MET A 66 -0.86 -5.87 4.42
N VAL A 67 -1.43 -5.00 5.26
CA VAL A 67 -1.25 -5.08 6.72
C VAL A 67 -1.93 -6.31 7.30
N SER A 68 -3.08 -6.70 6.77
CA SER A 68 -3.80 -7.90 7.20
C SER A 68 -3.02 -9.19 6.88
N GLU A 69 -2.51 -9.30 5.66
CA GLU A 69 -1.68 -10.43 5.25
C GLU A 69 -0.33 -10.47 5.99
N LEU A 70 0.26 -9.30 6.27
CA LEU A 70 1.46 -9.22 7.10
C LEU A 70 1.20 -9.78 8.50
N ALA A 71 0.05 -9.46 9.10
CA ALA A 71 -0.34 -9.98 10.41
C ALA A 71 -0.48 -11.52 10.41
N GLU A 72 -1.08 -12.08 9.36
CA GLU A 72 -1.18 -13.53 9.18
C GLU A 72 0.19 -14.19 8.99
N ASN A 73 1.00 -13.66 8.07
CA ASN A 73 2.30 -14.19 7.72
C ASN A 73 3.31 -14.15 8.88
N LEU A 74 3.18 -13.19 9.79
CA LEU A 74 4.05 -13.05 10.96
C LEU A 74 3.47 -13.69 12.22
N SER A 75 2.27 -14.23 12.17
CA SER A 75 1.63 -14.86 13.33
C SER A 75 2.48 -16.00 13.89
N GLY A 76 2.73 -15.97 15.19
CA GLY A 76 3.56 -16.96 15.88
C GLY A 76 5.07 -16.84 15.63
N GLN A 77 5.52 -15.92 14.81
CA GLN A 77 6.96 -15.66 14.61
C GLN A 77 7.51 -14.78 15.73
N LYS A 78 8.75 -15.03 16.13
CA LYS A 78 9.49 -14.15 17.05
C LYS A 78 10.17 -13.05 16.24
N LEU A 79 9.79 -11.81 16.48
CA LEU A 79 10.38 -10.62 15.87
C LEU A 79 11.40 -9.97 16.81
N GLY A 80 12.33 -9.22 16.26
CA GLY A 80 13.28 -8.38 17.00
C GLY A 80 12.69 -7.04 17.48
N ASN A 81 11.41 -6.80 17.19
CA ASN A 81 10.68 -5.57 17.48
C ASN A 81 9.30 -5.86 18.07
N GLU A 82 8.67 -4.83 18.62
CA GLU A 82 7.25 -4.79 18.94
C GLU A 82 6.52 -4.16 17.76
N LEU A 83 5.59 -4.87 17.15
CA LEU A 83 4.92 -4.47 15.92
C LEU A 83 3.47 -4.07 16.18
N TYR A 84 3.14 -2.82 15.84
CA TYR A 84 1.77 -2.30 15.80
C TYR A 84 1.26 -2.30 14.37
N LEU A 85 0.16 -2.97 14.12
CA LEU A 85 -0.50 -3.03 12.82
C LEU A 85 -1.88 -2.41 12.91
N GLY A 86 -2.26 -1.61 11.94
CA GLY A 86 -3.56 -0.96 11.93
C GLY A 86 -3.83 -0.16 10.67
N ALA A 87 -5.04 0.39 10.60
CA ALA A 87 -5.46 1.32 9.56
C ALA A 87 -5.83 2.66 10.20
N ASN A 88 -5.29 3.73 9.65
CA ASN A 88 -5.63 5.09 10.04
C ASN A 88 -6.90 5.56 9.32
N VAL A 89 -7.62 6.46 9.98
CA VAL A 89 -8.82 7.09 9.42
C VAL A 89 -8.51 8.50 8.93
N GLN A 90 -9.29 9.00 7.99
CA GLN A 90 -9.22 10.39 7.54
C GLN A 90 -7.84 10.80 6.98
N GLU A 91 -7.20 9.91 6.23
CA GLU A 91 -5.95 10.20 5.52
C GLU A 91 -6.19 11.34 4.51
N GLU A 92 -7.18 11.21 3.62
CA GLU A 92 -7.54 12.08 2.51
C GLU A 92 -7.92 13.52 2.91
N VAL A 93 -8.16 13.75 4.18
CA VAL A 93 -8.60 15.05 4.73
C VAL A 93 -7.60 15.64 5.74
N GLY A 94 -6.34 15.23 5.64
CA GLY A 94 -5.25 15.82 6.41
C GLY A 94 -4.54 14.85 7.35
N LEU A 95 -4.38 13.57 7.00
CA LEU A 95 -3.56 12.56 7.69
C LEU A 95 -3.91 12.43 9.19
N ARG A 96 -5.19 12.64 9.53
CA ARG A 96 -5.63 12.84 10.94
C ARG A 96 -5.43 11.62 11.80
N GLY A 97 -5.68 10.44 11.24
CA GLY A 97 -5.47 9.17 11.92
C GLY A 97 -4.00 8.93 12.25
N ALA A 98 -3.09 9.24 11.32
CA ALA A 98 -1.65 9.10 11.53
C ALA A 98 -1.14 10.03 12.64
N HIS A 99 -1.64 11.26 12.70
CA HIS A 99 -1.34 12.16 13.81
C HIS A 99 -1.73 11.56 15.17
N ALA A 100 -2.89 10.94 15.26
CA ALA A 100 -3.40 10.36 16.48
C ALA A 100 -2.67 9.06 16.87
N SER A 101 -2.53 8.14 15.92
CA SER A 101 -1.92 6.83 16.16
C SER A 101 -0.44 6.96 16.52
N THR A 102 0.33 7.79 15.79
CA THR A 102 1.74 8.02 16.09
C THR A 102 1.94 8.63 17.49
N THR A 103 1.10 9.58 17.87
CA THR A 103 1.16 10.14 19.24
C THR A 103 0.81 9.09 20.29
N LYS A 104 -0.18 8.24 20.02
CA LYS A 104 -0.66 7.24 20.98
C LYS A 104 0.32 6.09 21.19
N PHE A 105 0.89 5.57 20.13
CA PHE A 105 1.74 4.38 20.16
C PHE A 105 3.23 4.70 20.32
N ASP A 106 3.63 5.95 20.06
CA ASP A 106 5.01 6.45 20.16
C ASP A 106 6.03 5.52 19.48
N PRO A 107 5.85 5.17 18.18
CA PRO A 107 6.71 4.22 17.51
C PRO A 107 8.09 4.82 17.25
N GLU A 108 9.11 3.97 17.23
CA GLU A 108 10.48 4.38 16.88
C GLU A 108 10.73 4.44 15.38
N VAL A 109 9.91 3.73 14.60
CA VAL A 109 9.87 3.73 13.13
C VAL A 109 8.42 3.63 12.69
N PHE A 110 8.05 4.37 11.65
CA PHE A 110 6.71 4.34 11.07
C PHE A 110 6.77 3.95 9.59
N LEU A 111 6.05 2.91 9.22
CA LEU A 111 5.90 2.45 7.83
C LEU A 111 4.45 2.70 7.40
N ALA A 112 4.24 3.69 6.54
CA ALA A 112 2.97 3.84 5.83
C ALA A 112 2.91 2.83 4.68
N VAL A 113 1.72 2.34 4.39
CA VAL A 113 1.47 1.49 3.21
C VAL A 113 0.40 2.17 2.38
N ASP A 114 0.80 2.66 1.21
CA ASP A 114 -0.07 3.52 0.40
C ASP A 114 0.23 3.42 -1.09
N CYS A 115 -0.76 3.62 -1.93
CA CYS A 115 -0.53 3.67 -3.38
C CYS A 115 -0.13 5.10 -3.82
N SER A 116 0.45 5.18 -5.01
CA SER A 116 0.89 6.46 -5.57
C SER A 116 0.51 6.58 -7.04
N PRO A 117 0.21 7.79 -7.54
CA PRO A 117 -0.14 7.98 -8.94
C PRO A 117 0.95 7.46 -9.88
N ALA A 118 0.58 6.62 -10.84
CA ALA A 118 1.46 6.22 -11.92
C ALA A 118 1.71 7.38 -12.89
N GLY A 119 2.98 7.66 -13.19
CA GLY A 119 3.37 8.73 -14.11
C GLY A 119 3.29 8.36 -15.58
N ASP A 120 3.02 7.13 -15.91
CA ASP A 120 3.01 6.59 -17.26
C ASP A 120 1.85 7.09 -18.13
N VAL A 121 0.78 7.64 -17.53
CA VAL A 121 -0.37 8.22 -18.25
C VAL A 121 -0.29 9.73 -18.30
N TYR A 122 0.09 10.38 -17.20
CA TYR A 122 0.01 11.84 -17.06
C TYR A 122 1.37 12.54 -17.05
N GLY A 123 2.43 11.78 -17.30
CA GLY A 123 3.81 12.26 -17.14
C GLY A 123 4.20 12.37 -15.65
N GLY A 124 5.40 11.95 -15.34
CA GLY A 124 5.92 11.94 -13.97
C GLY A 124 6.70 10.68 -13.67
N GLN A 125 6.89 10.42 -12.39
CA GLN A 125 7.59 9.23 -11.92
C GLN A 125 6.61 8.11 -11.63
N GLY A 126 7.16 6.91 -11.58
CA GLY A 126 6.41 5.70 -11.27
C GLY A 126 5.70 5.10 -12.47
N LYS A 127 5.85 3.81 -12.62
CA LYS A 127 5.32 3.03 -13.72
C LYS A 127 4.75 1.72 -13.21
N ILE A 128 3.59 1.35 -13.72
CA ILE A 128 2.96 0.06 -13.41
C ILE A 128 3.82 -1.07 -13.98
N GLY A 129 4.02 -2.11 -13.20
CA GLY A 129 4.82 -3.28 -13.56
C GLY A 129 6.34 -3.10 -13.35
N ASP A 130 6.79 -2.00 -12.76
CA ASP A 130 8.21 -1.77 -12.47
C ASP A 130 8.59 -1.98 -10.99
N GLY A 131 7.73 -2.66 -10.23
CA GLY A 131 7.99 -3.07 -8.84
C GLY A 131 7.48 -2.08 -7.80
N THR A 132 7.76 -2.40 -6.53
CA THR A 132 7.36 -1.57 -5.40
C THR A 132 8.02 -0.19 -5.42
N LEU A 133 7.39 0.78 -4.76
CA LEU A 133 7.93 2.14 -4.67
C LEU A 133 8.81 2.30 -3.44
N ILE A 134 9.99 2.87 -3.64
CA ILE A 134 10.77 3.50 -2.56
C ILE A 134 10.59 5.01 -2.71
N ARG A 135 9.81 5.57 -1.79
CA ARG A 135 9.43 6.98 -1.82
C ARG A 135 10.47 7.83 -1.12
N PHE A 136 11.18 8.66 -1.89
CA PHE A 136 12.26 9.52 -1.37
C PHE A 136 11.76 10.86 -0.85
N TYR A 137 10.74 11.39 -1.47
CA TYR A 137 10.24 12.72 -1.21
C TYR A 137 8.76 12.85 -1.54
N ASP A 138 8.09 13.64 -0.75
CA ASP A 138 6.84 14.31 -1.08
C ASP A 138 6.77 15.66 -0.31
N PRO A 139 5.77 16.52 -0.55
CA PRO A 139 5.68 17.83 0.09
C PRO A 139 5.63 17.79 1.64
N GLY A 140 5.24 16.67 2.22
CA GLY A 140 5.16 16.47 3.67
C GLY A 140 6.29 15.63 4.25
N HIS A 141 7.16 15.02 3.42
CA HIS A 141 8.13 14.04 3.88
C HIS A 141 9.43 14.03 3.06
N LEU A 142 10.56 14.01 3.73
CA LEU A 142 11.87 13.73 3.16
C LEU A 142 12.47 12.49 3.82
N LEU A 143 12.82 11.50 3.02
CA LEU A 143 13.40 10.26 3.52
C LEU A 143 14.77 10.51 4.18
N LEU A 144 14.94 10.02 5.40
CA LEU A 144 16.23 10.10 6.11
C LEU A 144 17.30 9.24 5.40
N PRO A 145 18.57 9.67 5.39
CA PRO A 145 19.65 8.90 4.77
C PRO A 145 19.75 7.46 5.32
N GLY A 146 19.73 7.28 6.63
CA GLY A 146 19.78 5.95 7.26
C GLY A 146 18.56 5.07 6.90
N MET A 147 17.37 5.67 6.80
CA MET A 147 16.19 4.95 6.33
C MET A 147 16.33 4.54 4.86
N LYS A 148 16.85 5.43 4.00
CA LYS A 148 17.13 5.13 2.59
C LYS A 148 18.05 3.92 2.47
N ASP A 149 19.17 3.92 3.20
CA ASP A 149 20.14 2.83 3.12
C ASP A 149 19.56 1.50 3.64
N PHE A 150 18.76 1.56 4.70
CA PHE A 150 18.02 0.40 5.21
C PHE A 150 17.05 -0.17 4.16
N LEU A 151 16.27 0.69 3.49
CA LEU A 151 15.33 0.26 2.44
C LEU A 151 16.05 -0.37 1.25
N LEU A 152 17.09 0.30 0.71
CA LEU A 152 17.83 -0.18 -0.45
C LEU A 152 18.54 -1.51 -0.16
N THR A 153 19.28 -1.59 0.94
CA THR A 153 19.96 -2.82 1.35
C THR A 153 18.98 -3.97 1.54
N THR A 154 17.81 -3.71 2.15
CA THR A 154 16.80 -4.74 2.35
C THR A 154 16.19 -5.21 1.03
N ALA A 155 15.91 -4.28 0.11
CA ALA A 155 15.38 -4.63 -1.20
C ALA A 155 16.38 -5.47 -2.01
N GLU A 156 17.66 -5.07 -2.02
CA GLU A 156 18.72 -5.79 -2.74
C GLU A 156 18.94 -7.20 -2.17
N GLU A 157 19.03 -7.33 -0.85
CA GLU A 157 19.24 -8.64 -0.19
C GLU A 157 18.05 -9.58 -0.36
N ALA A 158 16.84 -9.06 -0.42
CA ALA A 158 15.62 -9.84 -0.63
C ALA A 158 15.29 -10.06 -2.11
N GLY A 159 16.05 -9.48 -3.04
CA GLY A 159 15.81 -9.60 -4.48
C GLY A 159 14.52 -8.91 -4.94
N ILE A 160 14.09 -7.86 -4.24
CA ILE A 160 12.87 -7.13 -4.51
C ILE A 160 13.05 -6.20 -5.71
N LYS A 161 12.14 -6.27 -6.66
CA LYS A 161 12.06 -5.29 -7.75
C LYS A 161 11.45 -4.00 -7.22
N TYR A 162 12.17 -2.88 -7.39
CA TYR A 162 11.72 -1.59 -6.90
C TYR A 162 12.01 -0.45 -7.87
N GLN A 163 11.35 0.67 -7.66
CA GLN A 163 11.59 1.92 -8.38
C GLN A 163 11.60 3.11 -7.42
N TYR A 164 12.31 4.16 -7.80
CA TYR A 164 12.35 5.40 -7.05
C TYR A 164 11.13 6.26 -7.32
N TYR A 165 10.64 6.94 -6.27
CA TYR A 165 9.47 7.77 -6.41
C TYR A 165 9.59 9.09 -5.62
N CYS A 166 9.23 10.18 -6.29
CA CYS A 166 9.02 11.49 -5.66
C CYS A 166 7.55 11.88 -5.87
N GLY A 167 6.79 11.94 -4.77
CA GLY A 167 5.36 12.24 -4.78
C GLY A 167 5.06 13.72 -4.92
N LYS A 168 3.89 14.03 -5.49
CA LYS A 168 3.33 15.39 -5.49
C LYS A 168 2.33 15.60 -4.36
N GLY A 169 1.79 14.54 -3.79
CA GLY A 169 0.90 14.50 -2.63
C GLY A 169 1.57 13.81 -1.43
N GLY A 170 1.07 14.03 -0.23
CA GLY A 170 1.56 13.42 1.00
C GLY A 170 1.02 12.01 1.24
N THR A 171 1.48 11.39 2.30
CA THR A 171 0.98 10.14 2.88
C THR A 171 1.05 10.22 4.39
N ASP A 172 0.54 9.24 5.10
CA ASP A 172 0.60 9.15 6.57
C ASP A 172 2.04 9.26 7.13
N ALA A 173 3.07 8.89 6.35
CA ALA A 173 4.47 9.11 6.75
C ALA A 173 4.81 10.59 6.97
N GLY A 174 4.20 11.49 6.21
CA GLY A 174 4.37 12.94 6.37
C GLY A 174 3.84 13.48 7.69
N ALA A 175 2.78 12.87 8.24
CA ALA A 175 2.27 13.23 9.55
C ALA A 175 3.10 12.59 10.69
N ALA A 176 3.47 11.31 10.50
CA ALA A 176 4.17 10.55 11.51
C ALA A 176 5.57 11.11 11.81
N HIS A 177 6.34 11.47 10.78
CA HIS A 177 7.73 11.90 10.98
C HIS A 177 7.88 13.21 11.75
N LEU A 178 6.82 14.00 11.86
CA LEU A 178 6.82 15.26 12.64
C LEU A 178 6.41 15.09 14.11
N LYS A 179 6.05 13.87 14.53
CA LYS A 179 5.57 13.59 15.87
C LYS A 179 6.70 13.21 16.84
N ASN A 180 6.44 13.36 18.13
CA ASN A 180 7.25 12.83 19.24
C ASN A 180 8.74 13.17 19.14
N GLY A 181 9.08 14.35 18.61
CA GLY A 181 10.47 14.78 18.42
C GLY A 181 11.14 14.28 17.15
N GLY A 182 10.39 13.61 16.28
CA GLY A 182 10.83 13.06 15.00
C GLY A 182 10.83 11.54 15.00
N VAL A 183 9.99 10.94 14.13
CA VAL A 183 9.91 9.50 13.95
C VAL A 183 10.42 9.16 12.55
N PRO A 184 11.50 8.38 12.40
CA PRO A 184 11.93 7.87 11.10
C PRO A 184 10.77 7.17 10.40
N SER A 185 10.39 7.69 9.24
CA SER A 185 9.17 7.24 8.55
C SER A 185 9.46 7.00 7.07
N THR A 186 8.68 6.15 6.45
CA THR A 186 8.66 5.95 5.01
C THR A 186 7.31 5.43 4.53
N THR A 187 7.09 5.45 3.22
CA THR A 187 5.91 4.86 2.60
C THR A 187 6.33 3.73 1.67
N ILE A 188 5.78 2.56 1.88
CA ILE A 188 5.90 1.39 1.01
C ILE A 188 4.66 1.35 0.13
N GLY A 189 4.87 1.32 -1.18
CA GLY A 189 3.75 1.48 -2.07
C GLY A 189 3.89 0.81 -3.42
N VAL A 190 2.82 0.95 -4.19
CA VAL A 190 2.76 0.57 -5.60
C VAL A 190 2.26 1.72 -6.43
N CYS A 191 2.64 1.73 -7.71
CA CYS A 191 2.03 2.62 -8.68
C CYS A 191 0.61 2.18 -9.01
N ALA A 192 -0.31 3.13 -9.03
CA ALA A 192 -1.68 2.89 -9.46
C ALA A 192 -2.15 3.99 -10.41
N ARG A 193 -2.88 3.61 -11.45
CA ARG A 193 -3.57 4.58 -12.33
C ARG A 193 -4.92 4.93 -11.75
N TYR A 194 -5.34 6.17 -11.96
CA TYR A 194 -6.67 6.67 -11.65
C TYR A 194 -7.02 6.63 -10.15
N ILE A 195 -6.03 6.78 -9.27
CA ILE A 195 -6.30 6.99 -7.85
C ILE A 195 -7.15 8.25 -7.66
N HIS A 196 -7.87 8.37 -6.53
CA HIS A 196 -8.84 9.46 -6.28
C HIS A 196 -9.99 9.49 -7.30
N SER A 197 -10.28 8.36 -7.93
CA SER A 197 -11.42 8.17 -8.82
C SER A 197 -12.24 6.95 -8.41
N HIS A 198 -13.32 6.69 -9.13
CA HIS A 198 -14.17 5.53 -8.83
C HIS A 198 -13.56 4.18 -9.23
N GLN A 199 -12.44 4.17 -9.96
CA GLN A 199 -11.74 2.96 -10.38
C GLN A 199 -10.23 3.19 -10.36
N THR A 200 -9.50 2.24 -9.83
CA THR A 200 -8.04 2.26 -9.79
C THR A 200 -7.49 1.00 -10.43
N LEU A 201 -6.47 1.15 -11.25
CA LEU A 201 -5.76 0.05 -11.91
C LEU A 201 -4.35 -0.05 -11.33
N TYR A 202 -3.94 -1.27 -10.97
CA TYR A 202 -2.59 -1.58 -10.52
C TYR A 202 -2.14 -2.95 -11.07
N ASP A 203 -0.85 -3.25 -10.92
CA ASP A 203 -0.24 -4.52 -11.33
C ASP A 203 -0.10 -5.45 -10.12
N MET A 204 -0.46 -6.72 -10.30
CA MET A 204 -0.42 -7.71 -9.21
C MET A 204 1.02 -8.10 -8.85
N ASP A 205 1.93 -8.10 -9.81
CA ASP A 205 3.34 -8.39 -9.53
C ASP A 205 3.93 -7.28 -8.64
N ASP A 206 3.61 -5.99 -8.90
CA ASP A 206 4.03 -4.87 -8.04
C ASP A 206 3.47 -5.01 -6.61
N PHE A 207 2.22 -5.48 -6.47
CA PHE A 207 1.63 -5.76 -5.17
C PHE A 207 2.40 -6.83 -4.41
N LEU A 208 2.73 -7.94 -5.07
CA LEU A 208 3.49 -9.04 -4.46
C LEU A 208 4.91 -8.61 -4.07
N GLU A 209 5.57 -7.80 -4.89
CA GLU A 209 6.87 -7.21 -4.56
C GLU A 209 6.79 -6.31 -3.32
N ALA A 210 5.78 -5.44 -3.25
CA ALA A 210 5.58 -4.57 -2.09
C ALA A 210 5.28 -5.36 -0.81
N GLN A 211 4.50 -6.44 -0.91
CA GLN A 211 4.21 -7.34 0.20
C GLN A 211 5.47 -8.04 0.72
N ALA A 212 6.25 -8.62 -0.19
CA ALA A 212 7.51 -9.27 0.17
C ALA A 212 8.49 -8.26 0.78
N PHE A 213 8.54 -7.04 0.24
CA PHE A 213 9.38 -5.98 0.76
C PHE A 213 8.98 -5.55 2.17
N LEU A 214 7.69 -5.28 2.40
CA LEU A 214 7.18 -4.91 3.72
C LEU A 214 7.51 -5.99 4.77
N GLN A 215 7.33 -7.27 4.42
CA GLN A 215 7.66 -8.38 5.31
C GLN A 215 9.15 -8.45 5.60
N ALA A 216 10.03 -8.25 4.60
CA ALA A 216 11.48 -8.24 4.78
C ALA A 216 11.92 -7.10 5.71
N LEU A 217 11.38 -5.90 5.51
CA LEU A 217 11.65 -4.72 6.36
C LEU A 217 11.29 -4.99 7.82
N VAL A 218 10.08 -5.47 8.07
CA VAL A 218 9.61 -5.73 9.45
C VAL A 218 10.47 -6.79 10.15
N LYS A 219 10.88 -7.84 9.45
CA LYS A 219 11.74 -8.88 10.01
C LYS A 219 13.16 -8.40 10.33
N LYS A 220 13.66 -7.42 9.58
CA LYS A 220 15.00 -6.84 9.79
C LYS A 220 15.05 -5.73 10.84
N LEU A 221 13.91 -5.11 11.14
CA LEU A 221 13.85 -4.07 12.15
C LEU A 221 14.12 -4.68 13.54
N ASP A 222 15.26 -4.34 14.10
CA ASP A 222 15.65 -4.60 15.47
C ASP A 222 16.26 -3.34 16.09
N ARG A 223 16.69 -3.39 17.34
CA ARG A 223 17.30 -2.26 18.02
C ARG A 223 18.50 -1.69 17.25
N SER A 224 19.39 -2.55 16.77
CA SER A 224 20.59 -2.12 16.05
C SER A 224 20.28 -1.42 14.74
N THR A 225 19.28 -1.90 14.02
CA THR A 225 18.80 -1.30 12.77
C THR A 225 18.15 0.06 13.02
N VAL A 226 17.34 0.18 14.06
CA VAL A 226 16.72 1.47 14.44
C VAL A 226 17.79 2.50 14.81
N ASP A 227 18.81 2.10 15.56
CA ASP A 227 19.91 2.98 15.93
C ASP A 227 20.73 3.43 14.71
N LEU A 228 20.96 2.56 13.72
CA LEU A 228 21.59 2.94 12.45
C LEU A 228 20.73 3.93 11.66
N ILE A 229 19.42 3.73 11.60
CA ILE A 229 18.51 4.65 10.91
C ILE A 229 18.54 6.04 11.53
N LYS A 230 18.60 6.14 12.86
CA LYS A 230 18.53 7.41 13.61
C LYS A 230 19.86 8.16 13.69
N ASN A 231 20.98 7.46 13.70
CA ASN A 231 22.31 8.04 13.95
C ASN A 231 23.20 8.11 12.72
N TYR A 232 22.61 8.14 11.54
CA TYR A 232 23.31 8.22 10.27
C TYR A 232 24.04 9.54 10.07
#